data_b043f265fbef6511be5c16b2f042726d
#
_entry.id   b043f265fbef6511be5c16b2f042726d
#
_cell.length_a   1.000
_cell.length_b   1.000
_cell.length_c   1.000
_cell.angle_alpha   90.00
_cell.angle_beta   90.00
_cell.angle_gamma   90.00
#
_symmetry.space_group_name_H-M   'P 1'
#
loop_
_entity.id
_entity.type
_entity.pdbx_description
1 polymer ?
#
loop_
_entity_poly.entity_id
_entity_poly.type
_entity_poly.pdbx_seq_one_letter_code
_entity_poly.pdbx_strand_id
1 'polypeptide(L)'
;YDAGNIRSVEKAMAKLGQEVWITRDRERIMNADKVILPGVGSFGDAMAHLREYNLVKVIKDVVAEKKPFLGICLGLQLLYESSEETPGVEGLGILKGKILKIPEQKDLKIPHMGWNSLHLQNDGRLFRGIEQNPYVYFVHSYYLKAEEEETVKATTEYSVKIHASVEKDNV
;
A
#
# COMPACT_ATOMS: atom_id res chain seq x y z
N TYR A 1 10.01 -2.31 -10.13
CA TYR A 1 9.21 -1.62 -11.10
C TYR A 1 9.42 -0.10 -10.96
N ASP A 2 9.08 0.66 -11.97
CA ASP A 2 9.43 2.10 -12.05
C ASP A 2 8.50 2.95 -11.16
N ALA A 3 8.50 2.68 -9.87
CA ALA A 3 7.77 3.46 -8.87
C ALA A 3 8.46 4.81 -8.65
N GLY A 4 7.85 5.88 -9.04
CA GLY A 4 8.32 7.22 -8.70
C GLY A 4 8.43 7.41 -7.19
N ASN A 5 9.23 8.38 -6.77
CA ASN A 5 9.46 8.72 -5.36
C ASN A 5 10.13 7.64 -4.49
N ILE A 6 10.67 6.57 -5.09
CA ILE A 6 11.36 5.49 -4.38
C ILE A 6 12.56 6.00 -3.54
N ARG A 7 13.18 7.10 -3.98
CA ARG A 7 14.29 7.76 -3.26
C ARG A 7 13.86 8.34 -1.91
N SER A 8 12.61 8.76 -1.77
CA SER A 8 12.10 9.24 -0.48
C SER A 8 11.98 8.11 0.53
N VAL A 9 11.53 6.94 0.10
CA VAL A 9 11.47 5.74 0.93
C VAL A 9 12.88 5.28 1.32
N GLU A 10 13.81 5.22 0.35
CA GLU A 10 15.22 4.89 0.59
C GLU A 10 15.83 5.81 1.67
N LYS A 11 15.69 7.14 1.50
CA LYS A 11 16.21 8.12 2.47
C LYS A 11 15.58 7.99 3.85
N ALA A 12 14.27 7.72 3.91
CA ALA A 12 13.58 7.52 5.19
C ALA A 12 14.13 6.29 5.93
N MET A 13 14.31 5.17 5.26
CA MET A 13 14.87 3.96 5.86
C MET A 13 16.33 4.15 6.26
N ALA A 14 17.15 4.79 5.42
CA ALA A 14 18.54 5.12 5.74
C ALA A 14 18.63 6.05 6.97
N LYS A 15 17.71 7.02 7.13
CA LYS A 15 17.63 7.87 8.33
C LYS A 15 17.34 7.07 9.60
N LEU A 16 16.65 5.95 9.48
CA LEU A 16 16.38 5.00 10.55
C LEU A 16 17.54 4.01 10.78
N GLY A 17 18.69 4.21 10.11
CA GLY A 17 19.86 3.35 10.24
C GLY A 17 19.75 1.99 9.54
N GLN A 18 18.81 1.86 8.60
CA GLN A 18 18.62 0.61 7.86
C GLN A 18 19.45 0.61 6.57
N GLU A 19 20.06 -0.53 6.23
CA GLU A 19 20.63 -0.75 4.91
C GLU A 19 19.49 -0.99 3.92
N VAL A 20 19.51 -0.26 2.79
CA VAL A 20 18.42 -0.27 1.82
C VAL A 20 18.93 -0.53 0.42
N TRP A 21 18.31 -1.48 -0.27
CA TRP A 21 18.58 -1.76 -1.67
C TRP A 21 17.33 -1.50 -2.52
N ILE A 22 17.48 -0.66 -3.53
CA ILE A 22 16.49 -0.53 -4.60
C ILE A 22 16.86 -1.57 -5.66
N THR A 23 16.04 -2.59 -5.81
CA THR A 23 16.36 -3.70 -6.70
C THR A 23 15.13 -4.32 -7.35
N ARG A 24 15.34 -4.97 -8.50
CA ARG A 24 14.39 -5.88 -9.17
C ARG A 24 14.92 -7.31 -9.16
N ASP A 25 16.12 -7.50 -8.64
CA ASP A 25 16.77 -8.80 -8.59
C ASP A 25 16.07 -9.73 -7.59
N ARG A 26 15.64 -10.90 -8.08
CA ARG A 26 14.91 -11.88 -7.28
C ARG A 26 15.71 -12.32 -6.06
N GLU A 27 16.99 -12.65 -6.23
CA GLU A 27 17.79 -13.20 -5.13
C GLU A 27 17.98 -12.18 -4.03
N ARG A 28 18.25 -10.92 -4.39
CA ARG A 28 18.34 -9.83 -3.42
C ARG A 28 17.03 -9.61 -2.66
N ILE A 29 15.90 -9.63 -3.37
CA ILE A 29 14.58 -9.48 -2.74
C ILE A 29 14.31 -10.64 -1.78
N MET A 30 14.58 -11.88 -2.22
CA MET A 30 14.35 -13.08 -1.40
C MET A 30 15.31 -13.17 -0.21
N ASN A 31 16.50 -12.59 -0.28
CA ASN A 31 17.48 -12.58 0.82
C ASN A 31 17.34 -11.37 1.76
N ALA A 32 16.52 -10.38 1.43
CA ALA A 32 16.28 -9.24 2.32
C ALA A 32 15.49 -9.64 3.58
N ASP A 33 15.76 -8.99 4.70
CA ASP A 33 15.03 -9.23 5.97
C ASP A 33 13.58 -8.75 5.90
N LYS A 34 13.34 -7.66 5.14
CA LYS A 34 12.03 -7.02 4.97
C LYS A 34 11.92 -6.47 3.55
N VAL A 35 10.71 -6.42 3.03
CA VAL A 35 10.45 -5.92 1.68
C VAL A 35 9.43 -4.78 1.73
N ILE A 36 9.72 -3.70 1.01
CA ILE A 36 8.78 -2.58 0.83
C ILE A 36 8.42 -2.48 -0.65
N LEU A 37 7.14 -2.42 -0.93
CA LEU A 37 6.58 -2.14 -2.26
C LEU A 37 5.97 -0.73 -2.25
N PRO A 38 6.73 0.31 -2.58
CA PRO A 38 6.16 1.63 -2.79
C PRO A 38 5.47 1.70 -4.15
N GLY A 39 4.61 2.68 -4.38
CA GLY A 39 4.01 2.88 -5.69
C GLY A 39 3.40 4.25 -5.87
N VAL A 40 3.51 4.78 -7.09
CA VAL A 40 2.81 5.98 -7.59
C VAL A 40 2.35 5.72 -9.03
N GLY A 41 1.42 6.52 -9.52
CA GLY A 41 0.85 6.36 -10.87
C GLY A 41 -0.43 5.53 -10.85
N SER A 42 -0.74 4.83 -11.95
CA SER A 42 -1.97 4.07 -12.11
C SER A 42 -1.81 2.59 -11.72
N PHE A 43 -2.91 2.00 -11.27
CA PHE A 43 -2.98 0.57 -10.91
C PHE A 43 -2.60 -0.34 -12.08
N GLY A 44 -3.15 -0.06 -13.28
CA GLY A 44 -2.92 -0.89 -14.45
C GLY A 44 -1.48 -0.86 -14.93
N ASP A 45 -0.87 0.33 -15.03
CA ASP A 45 0.53 0.47 -15.45
C ASP A 45 1.48 -0.20 -14.46
N ALA A 46 1.23 -0.02 -13.16
CA ALA A 46 2.03 -0.65 -12.13
C ALA A 46 1.97 -2.18 -12.20
N MET A 47 0.77 -2.76 -12.39
CA MET A 47 0.62 -4.20 -12.58
C MET A 47 1.27 -4.71 -13.86
N ALA A 48 1.22 -3.93 -14.96
CA ALA A 48 1.91 -4.26 -16.20
C ALA A 48 3.43 -4.33 -15.99
N HIS A 49 4.02 -3.35 -15.34
CA HIS A 49 5.46 -3.36 -15.02
C HIS A 49 5.85 -4.50 -14.06
N LEU A 50 5.02 -4.80 -13.05
CA LEU A 50 5.30 -5.95 -12.17
C LEU A 50 5.30 -7.27 -12.94
N ARG A 51 4.43 -7.43 -13.94
CA ARG A 51 4.40 -8.61 -14.82
C ARG A 51 5.62 -8.64 -15.77
N GLU A 52 5.92 -7.52 -16.42
CA GLU A 52 7.05 -7.36 -17.33
C GLU A 52 8.38 -7.74 -16.67
N TYR A 53 8.57 -7.28 -15.42
CA TYR A 53 9.80 -7.57 -14.66
C TYR A 53 9.73 -8.90 -13.88
N ASN A 54 8.72 -9.73 -14.09
CA ASN A 54 8.51 -11.00 -13.40
C ASN A 54 8.46 -10.89 -11.86
N LEU A 55 8.05 -9.72 -11.33
CA LEU A 55 8.02 -9.45 -9.89
C LEU A 55 6.77 -9.98 -9.21
N VAL A 56 5.68 -10.27 -9.93
CA VAL A 56 4.43 -10.79 -9.34
C VAL A 56 4.69 -12.07 -8.54
N LYS A 57 5.41 -13.04 -9.15
CA LYS A 57 5.77 -14.28 -8.46
C LYS A 57 6.71 -14.03 -7.28
N VAL A 58 7.69 -13.15 -7.44
CA VAL A 58 8.66 -12.82 -6.39
C VAL A 58 7.96 -12.25 -5.17
N ILE A 59 7.00 -11.31 -5.36
CA ILE A 59 6.23 -10.73 -4.26
C ILE A 59 5.39 -11.81 -3.55
N LYS A 60 4.72 -12.68 -4.31
CA LYS A 60 3.94 -13.79 -3.74
C LYS A 60 4.83 -14.77 -2.95
N ASP A 61 6.02 -15.09 -3.44
CA ASP A 61 6.98 -15.95 -2.75
C ASP A 61 7.45 -15.30 -1.44
N VAL A 62 7.78 -14.00 -1.44
CA VAL A 62 8.17 -13.23 -0.23
C VAL A 62 7.09 -13.31 0.85
N VAL A 63 5.83 -13.10 0.45
CA VAL A 63 4.70 -13.16 1.39
C VAL A 63 4.49 -14.58 1.91
N ALA A 64 4.58 -15.60 1.04
CA ALA A 64 4.43 -17.00 1.42
C ALA A 64 5.53 -17.47 2.40
N GLU A 65 6.74 -16.95 2.28
CA GLU A 65 7.86 -17.20 3.23
C GLU A 65 7.71 -16.41 4.56
N LYS A 66 6.58 -15.76 4.77
CA LYS A 66 6.30 -14.97 6.00
C LYS A 66 7.31 -13.84 6.26
N LYS A 67 7.98 -13.38 5.23
CA LYS A 67 8.87 -12.22 5.30
C LYS A 67 8.05 -10.94 5.51
N PRO A 68 8.43 -10.05 6.46
CA PRO A 68 7.72 -8.77 6.65
C PRO A 68 7.65 -7.97 5.36
N PHE A 69 6.44 -7.60 4.98
CA PHE A 69 6.14 -6.92 3.72
C PHE A 69 5.29 -5.68 3.95
N LEU A 70 5.68 -4.55 3.39
CA LEU A 70 4.94 -3.28 3.49
C LEU A 70 4.59 -2.74 2.11
N GLY A 71 3.32 -2.62 1.79
CA GLY A 71 2.80 -1.86 0.66
C GLY A 71 2.56 -0.40 1.03
N ILE A 72 3.07 0.55 0.25
CA ILE A 72 2.88 1.99 0.49
C ILE A 72 2.13 2.62 -0.67
N CYS A 73 1.01 3.32 -0.39
CA CYS A 73 0.18 4.03 -1.35
C CYS A 73 -0.30 3.08 -2.47
N LEU A 74 0.07 3.31 -3.73
CA LEU A 74 -0.27 2.40 -4.81
C LEU A 74 0.25 0.97 -4.55
N GLY A 75 1.43 0.82 -3.90
CA GLY A 75 1.95 -0.49 -3.50
C GLY A 75 1.01 -1.25 -2.56
N LEU A 76 0.28 -0.57 -1.66
CA LEU A 76 -0.79 -1.16 -0.86
C LEU A 76 -1.96 -1.58 -1.75
N GLN A 77 -2.39 -0.72 -2.68
CA GLN A 77 -3.52 -1.01 -3.55
C GLN A 77 -3.27 -2.25 -4.42
N LEU A 78 -2.04 -2.43 -4.92
CA LEU A 78 -1.65 -3.58 -5.75
C LEU A 78 -1.78 -4.93 -5.03
N LEU A 79 -1.79 -4.95 -3.69
CA LEU A 79 -1.96 -6.21 -2.92
C LEU A 79 -3.37 -6.79 -3.04
N TYR A 80 -4.34 -6.00 -3.47
CA TYR A 80 -5.75 -6.37 -3.60
C TYR A 80 -6.07 -7.03 -4.94
N GLU A 81 -7.33 -7.44 -5.12
CA GLU A 81 -7.77 -8.26 -6.26
C GLU A 81 -8.00 -7.43 -7.53
N SER A 82 -8.54 -6.20 -7.38
CA SER A 82 -8.91 -5.35 -8.52
C SER A 82 -9.03 -3.88 -8.15
N SER A 83 -9.09 -3.03 -9.17
CA SER A 83 -9.28 -1.59 -9.02
C SER A 83 -10.25 -1.04 -10.06
N GLU A 84 -11.14 -0.15 -9.63
CA GLU A 84 -12.01 0.61 -10.55
C GLU A 84 -11.22 1.60 -11.41
N GLU A 85 -9.97 1.92 -11.04
CA GLU A 85 -9.10 2.78 -11.86
C GLU A 85 -8.79 2.13 -13.22
N THR A 86 -8.64 0.80 -13.25
CA THR A 86 -8.34 0.06 -14.48
C THR A 86 -9.15 -1.23 -14.51
N PRO A 87 -10.42 -1.15 -14.93
CA PRO A 87 -11.30 -2.31 -15.01
C PRO A 87 -10.71 -3.44 -15.85
N GLY A 88 -10.83 -4.68 -15.36
CA GLY A 88 -10.31 -5.87 -16.03
C GLY A 88 -8.83 -6.17 -15.75
N VAL A 89 -8.11 -5.31 -15.03
CA VAL A 89 -6.76 -5.62 -14.57
C VAL A 89 -6.80 -6.22 -13.17
N GLU A 90 -6.30 -7.46 -13.06
CA GLU A 90 -6.14 -8.13 -11.77
C GLU A 90 -4.92 -7.63 -11.03
N GLY A 91 -5.07 -7.40 -9.70
CA GLY A 91 -3.98 -7.11 -8.79
C GLY A 91 -3.21 -8.37 -8.36
N LEU A 92 -2.47 -8.25 -7.28
CA LEU A 92 -1.69 -9.37 -6.71
C LEU A 92 -2.58 -10.42 -6.02
N GLY A 93 -3.77 -10.03 -5.55
CA GLY A 93 -4.72 -10.91 -4.87
C GLY A 93 -4.18 -11.54 -3.57
N ILE A 94 -3.28 -10.84 -2.90
CA ILE A 94 -2.71 -11.25 -1.60
C ILE A 94 -3.70 -10.95 -0.47
N LEU A 95 -4.40 -9.83 -0.58
CA LEU A 95 -5.43 -9.39 0.34
C LEU A 95 -6.80 -9.37 -0.35
N LYS A 96 -7.86 -9.63 0.41
CA LYS A 96 -9.25 -9.67 -0.07
C LYS A 96 -9.89 -8.29 -0.05
N GLY A 97 -10.51 -7.91 -1.16
CA GLY A 97 -11.20 -6.64 -1.33
C GLY A 97 -10.82 -5.93 -2.62
N LYS A 98 -11.27 -4.69 -2.73
CA LYS A 98 -11.19 -3.91 -3.98
C LYS A 98 -10.70 -2.49 -3.72
N ILE A 99 -10.18 -1.89 -4.76
CA ILE A 99 -9.87 -0.46 -4.81
C ILE A 99 -11.00 0.24 -5.57
N LEU A 100 -11.70 1.13 -4.88
CA LEU A 100 -12.87 1.84 -5.38
C LEU A 100 -12.57 3.31 -5.62
N LYS A 101 -13.28 3.93 -6.55
CA LYS A 101 -13.21 5.38 -6.75
C LYS A 101 -13.87 6.10 -5.57
N ILE A 102 -13.24 7.17 -5.07
CA ILE A 102 -13.85 8.01 -4.04
C ILE A 102 -15.12 8.65 -4.64
N PRO A 103 -16.29 8.49 -4.01
CA PRO A 103 -17.53 9.08 -4.51
C PRO A 103 -17.45 10.62 -4.50
N GLU A 104 -17.98 11.23 -5.53
CA GLU A 104 -18.12 12.69 -5.57
C GLU A 104 -19.13 13.15 -4.51
N GLN A 105 -18.75 14.17 -3.76
CA GLN A 105 -19.61 14.80 -2.76
C GLN A 105 -19.51 16.31 -2.92
N LYS A 106 -20.64 17.00 -2.75
CA LYS A 106 -20.67 18.46 -2.77
C LYS A 106 -19.62 19.03 -1.79
N ASP A 107 -18.87 20.01 -2.27
CA ASP A 107 -17.84 20.74 -1.51
C ASP A 107 -16.57 19.93 -1.17
N LEU A 108 -16.44 18.68 -1.61
CA LEU A 108 -15.21 17.90 -1.53
C LEU A 108 -14.53 17.74 -2.89
N LYS A 109 -13.23 18.01 -2.93
CA LYS A 109 -12.43 17.86 -4.16
C LYS A 109 -11.85 16.44 -4.26
N ILE A 110 -11.87 15.88 -5.45
CA ILE A 110 -11.15 14.65 -5.80
C ILE A 110 -10.02 15.02 -6.77
N PRO A 111 -8.78 14.60 -6.48
CA PRO A 111 -8.34 13.67 -5.44
C PRO A 111 -8.47 14.21 -4.00
N HIS A 112 -8.61 13.30 -3.01
CA HIS A 112 -8.35 13.60 -1.61
C HIS A 112 -6.87 13.96 -1.49
N MET A 113 -6.59 15.24 -1.22
CA MET A 113 -5.23 15.76 -1.18
C MET A 113 -5.07 16.66 0.03
N GLY A 114 -4.18 16.27 0.94
CA GLY A 114 -3.90 17.03 2.15
C GLY A 114 -3.65 16.17 3.38
N TRP A 115 -3.41 16.85 4.51
CA TRP A 115 -3.27 16.22 5.82
C TRP A 115 -4.63 15.83 6.36
N ASN A 116 -4.78 14.57 6.79
CA ASN A 116 -5.97 14.09 7.47
C ASN A 116 -5.56 13.14 8.60
N SER A 117 -6.40 13.05 9.63
CA SER A 117 -6.14 12.20 10.79
C SER A 117 -6.49 10.75 10.51
N LEU A 118 -5.75 9.86 11.15
CA LEU A 118 -6.07 8.44 11.19
C LEU A 118 -6.79 8.09 12.48
N HIS A 119 -7.89 7.37 12.37
CA HIS A 119 -8.54 6.70 13.49
C HIS A 119 -7.94 5.29 13.63
N LEU A 120 -7.06 5.11 14.62
CA LEU A 120 -6.36 3.85 14.82
C LEU A 120 -7.28 2.79 15.42
N GLN A 121 -7.21 1.58 14.86
CA GLN A 121 -7.82 0.37 15.42
C GLN A 121 -6.74 -0.38 16.21
N ASN A 122 -6.84 -0.35 17.43
CA ASN A 122 -6.09 -0.74 18.62
C ASN A 122 -4.89 -1.71 18.59
N ASP A 123 -4.68 -2.59 17.60
CA ASP A 123 -3.74 -3.71 17.71
C ASP A 123 -2.70 -3.80 16.59
N GLY A 124 -2.67 -2.79 15.70
CA GLY A 124 -1.74 -2.75 14.58
C GLY A 124 -0.28 -2.61 15.03
N ARG A 125 0.61 -3.46 14.51
CA ARG A 125 2.06 -3.40 14.78
C ARG A 125 2.68 -2.11 14.26
N LEU A 126 2.21 -1.63 13.10
CA LEU A 126 2.71 -0.44 12.43
C LEU A 126 2.54 0.83 13.26
N PHE A 127 1.51 0.87 14.11
CA PHE A 127 1.17 2.06 14.91
C PHE A 127 1.58 1.95 16.38
N ARG A 128 2.40 0.96 16.76
CA ARG A 128 2.89 0.83 18.14
C ARG A 128 3.68 2.04 18.57
N GLY A 129 3.29 2.65 19.68
CA GLY A 129 3.93 3.85 20.22
C GLY A 129 3.58 5.15 19.50
N ILE A 130 2.63 5.10 18.56
CA ILE A 130 2.07 6.28 17.90
C ILE A 130 0.82 6.72 18.67
N GLU A 131 0.72 8.01 18.95
CA GLU A 131 -0.45 8.61 19.62
C GLU A 131 -1.71 8.45 18.76
N GLN A 132 -2.88 8.48 19.41
CA GLN A 132 -4.17 8.42 18.70
C GLN A 132 -4.34 9.63 17.77
N ASN A 133 -5.02 9.39 16.64
CA ASN A 133 -5.29 10.37 15.61
C ASN A 133 -4.03 11.05 15.00
N PRO A 134 -2.99 10.29 14.63
CA PRO A 134 -1.86 10.85 13.92
C PRO A 134 -2.30 11.39 12.58
N TYR A 135 -1.65 12.45 12.11
CA TYR A 135 -1.89 13.01 10.77
C TYR A 135 -0.95 12.40 9.75
N VAL A 136 -1.49 12.05 8.59
CA VAL A 136 -0.72 11.64 7.41
C VAL A 136 -1.18 12.42 6.18
N TYR A 137 -0.30 12.53 5.19
CA TYR A 137 -0.63 13.22 3.95
C TYR A 137 -1.25 12.26 2.95
N PHE A 138 -2.46 12.57 2.50
CA PHE A 138 -3.17 11.83 1.46
C PHE A 138 -3.02 12.49 0.09
N VAL A 139 -2.92 11.68 -0.96
CA VAL A 139 -3.00 12.09 -2.36
C VAL A 139 -3.51 10.92 -3.18
N HIS A 140 -4.84 10.79 -3.28
CA HIS A 140 -5.46 9.67 -3.99
C HIS A 140 -6.89 9.97 -4.46
N SER A 141 -7.29 9.37 -5.58
CA SER A 141 -8.66 9.36 -6.10
C SER A 141 -9.38 8.03 -5.89
N TYR A 142 -8.61 6.98 -5.56
CA TYR A 142 -9.11 5.64 -5.32
C TYR A 142 -8.72 5.19 -3.92
N TYR A 143 -9.61 4.47 -3.26
CA TYR A 143 -9.42 4.05 -1.88
C TYR A 143 -9.63 2.55 -1.71
N LEU A 144 -9.01 2.02 -0.70
CA LEU A 144 -9.12 0.63 -0.30
C LEU A 144 -10.45 0.35 0.41
N LYS A 145 -11.13 -0.71 -0.01
CA LYS A 145 -12.22 -1.37 0.72
C LYS A 145 -11.86 -2.83 0.95
N ALA A 146 -11.31 -3.13 2.14
CA ALA A 146 -11.02 -4.49 2.56
C ALA A 146 -12.34 -5.26 2.81
N GLU A 147 -12.39 -6.53 2.42
CA GLU A 147 -13.50 -7.42 2.76
C GLU A 147 -13.37 -7.99 4.19
N GLU A 148 -12.14 -8.19 4.65
CA GLU A 148 -11.81 -8.70 5.99
C GLU A 148 -11.62 -7.50 6.94
N GLU A 149 -12.69 -7.05 7.59
CA GLU A 149 -12.71 -5.86 8.47
C GLU A 149 -11.69 -5.94 9.62
N GLU A 150 -11.40 -7.12 10.12
CA GLU A 150 -10.40 -7.35 11.18
C GLU A 150 -8.96 -7.03 10.76
N THR A 151 -8.70 -6.98 9.45
CA THR A 151 -7.39 -6.57 8.93
C THR A 151 -7.19 -5.06 8.96
N VAL A 152 -8.26 -4.28 9.07
CA VAL A 152 -8.20 -2.80 9.05
C VAL A 152 -7.61 -2.29 10.36
N LYS A 153 -6.51 -1.56 10.30
CA LYS A 153 -5.80 -1.02 11.46
C LYS A 153 -5.87 0.49 11.58
N ALA A 154 -6.20 1.18 10.51
CA ALA A 154 -6.50 2.61 10.56
C ALA A 154 -7.51 3.00 9.49
N THR A 155 -8.35 3.96 9.83
CA THR A 155 -9.33 4.55 8.90
C THR A 155 -9.21 6.06 8.90
N THR A 156 -9.74 6.69 7.86
CA THR A 156 -9.96 8.13 7.79
C THR A 156 -11.30 8.41 7.10
N GLU A 157 -11.85 9.59 7.35
CA GLU A 157 -13.11 10.02 6.74
C GLU A 157 -12.83 11.03 5.62
N TYR A 158 -13.29 10.72 4.40
CA TYR A 158 -13.29 11.65 3.28
C TYR A 158 -14.33 11.21 2.26
N SER A 159 -15.49 11.87 2.21
CA SER A 159 -16.68 11.44 1.44
C SER A 159 -17.23 10.09 1.90
N VAL A 160 -16.37 9.15 2.18
CA VAL A 160 -16.65 7.81 2.73
C VAL A 160 -15.61 7.46 3.79
N LYS A 161 -15.92 6.43 4.58
CA LYS A 161 -14.91 5.81 5.45
C LYS A 161 -13.89 5.06 4.60
N ILE A 162 -12.64 5.50 4.65
CA ILE A 162 -11.51 4.96 3.91
C ILE A 162 -10.70 4.04 4.82
N HIS A 163 -10.43 2.81 4.39
CA HIS A 163 -9.49 1.92 5.04
C HIS A 163 -8.06 2.36 4.70
N ALA A 164 -7.44 3.15 5.57
CA ALA A 164 -6.18 3.80 5.30
C ALA A 164 -4.96 2.89 5.57
N SER A 165 -5.10 1.92 6.47
CA SER A 165 -4.06 0.93 6.76
C SER A 165 -4.70 -0.41 7.10
N VAL A 166 -4.05 -1.46 6.64
CA VAL A 166 -4.44 -2.85 6.91
C VAL A 166 -3.22 -3.66 7.34
N GLU A 167 -3.47 -4.74 8.05
CA GLU A 167 -2.43 -5.64 8.51
C GLU A 167 -2.98 -7.07 8.57
N LYS A 168 -2.32 -7.99 7.88
CA LYS A 168 -2.64 -9.42 7.87
C LYS A 168 -1.36 -10.23 7.85
N ASP A 169 -1.17 -11.10 8.82
CA ASP A 169 0.03 -11.94 8.98
C ASP A 169 1.33 -11.12 8.96
N ASN A 170 2.11 -11.24 7.88
CA ASN A 170 3.37 -10.54 7.66
C ASN A 170 3.26 -9.34 6.72
N VAL A 171 2.08 -9.03 6.24
CA VAL A 171 1.77 -7.94 5.30
C VAL A 171 1.10 -6.77 6.02
#